data_2b4edf77ec06a8bf22750039d6c1c3d6
#
_entry.id   2b4edf77ec06a8bf22750039d6c1c3d6
#
_cell.length_a   1.000
_cell.length_b   1.000
_cell.length_c   1.000
_cell.angle_alpha   90.00
_cell.angle_beta   90.00
_cell.angle_gamma   90.00
#
_symmetry.space_group_name_H-M   'P 1'
#
loop_
_entity.id
_entity.type
_entity.pdbx_description
1 polymer ?
#
loop_
_entity_poly.entity_id
_entity_poly.type
_entity_poly.pdbx_seq_one_letter_code
_entity_poly.pdbx_strand_id
1 'polypeptide(L)'
;MSEYSLFTSESVSEGHPDKIADQISDAVLDAIITQDKHARVAVETLVKTGVAIVAGEVTTSAWVDLEQIVRDVICDIGYTSSDVGFDGATCGVMNIIGKQSPDINQGVDRAKPEDQGAGDQGLMFGYASNETDVLMPAPIRFSHALVERQAEARKSGLLPWLRPDAKSQVTCQYENGKVVGIDAVVLSTQHNPEVSLSDLREGVMELIIKHALPAELLHKDTQFHINPTGNFVIGGPVGDCGLTGRKIIVDSYGGMARHGGGAFSGKDPSKVDRSAAYAGRYVAKNIVAAGLADRCEIQVSYAIGVAQPTSISINTFGTHKIAEGKIIQLVREVFDLRPYAITKMLDLLHPMYRETAAYGHFGRTPQQKTVGDDTFSTFTWEKTDKVADLRAAAGL
;
A
#
# COMPACT_ATOMS: atom_id res chain seq x y z
N MET A 1 16.17 24.08 23.89
CA MET A 1 16.16 24.34 22.44
C MET A 1 15.15 23.38 21.87
N SER A 2 14.24 23.81 21.00
CA SER A 2 13.31 22.90 20.31
C SER A 2 14.11 21.94 19.42
N GLU A 3 13.77 20.65 19.44
CA GLU A 3 14.36 19.68 18.54
C GLU A 3 13.72 19.87 17.16
N TYR A 4 14.50 20.39 16.21
CA TYR A 4 14.10 20.58 14.82
C TYR A 4 14.65 19.46 13.95
N SER A 5 13.82 18.89 13.08
CA SER A 5 14.24 17.88 12.13
C SER A 5 13.41 17.93 10.83
N LEU A 6 13.95 17.38 9.77
CA LEU A 6 13.28 17.16 8.49
C LEU A 6 13.09 15.68 8.26
N PHE A 7 11.95 15.30 7.66
CA PHE A 7 11.74 13.94 7.19
C PHE A 7 11.04 13.95 5.84
N THR A 8 11.49 13.07 4.93
CA THR A 8 11.03 13.00 3.55
C THR A 8 10.46 11.62 3.25
N SER A 9 9.31 11.60 2.57
CA SER A 9 8.77 10.39 1.94
C SER A 9 8.46 10.66 0.48
N GLU A 10 8.42 9.59 -0.31
CA GLU A 10 8.04 9.64 -1.72
C GLU A 10 6.84 8.73 -2.00
N SER A 11 6.13 9.01 -3.08
CA SER A 11 5.10 8.15 -3.63
C SER A 11 5.13 8.17 -5.15
N VAL A 12 4.41 7.23 -5.76
CA VAL A 12 4.27 7.14 -7.21
C VAL A 12 2.81 6.92 -7.58
N SER A 13 2.44 7.36 -8.79
CA SER A 13 1.07 7.20 -9.29
C SER A 13 0.73 5.76 -9.67
N GLU A 14 -0.55 5.49 -9.91
CA GLU A 14 -1.02 4.20 -10.44
C GLU A 14 -0.38 3.83 -11.79
N GLY A 15 0.08 4.82 -12.57
CA GLY A 15 0.72 4.63 -13.87
C GLY A 15 2.23 4.44 -13.82
N HIS A 16 2.86 4.49 -12.65
CA HIS A 16 4.26 4.12 -12.50
C HIS A 16 4.46 2.62 -12.84
N PRO A 17 5.51 2.24 -13.57
CA PRO A 17 5.70 0.85 -14.03
C PRO A 17 5.60 -0.21 -12.94
N ASP A 18 6.23 0.02 -11.77
CA ASP A 18 6.13 -0.92 -10.66
C ASP A 18 4.70 -1.02 -10.11
N LYS A 19 3.94 0.08 -10.11
CA LYS A 19 2.54 0.06 -9.64
C LYS A 19 1.57 -0.54 -10.67
N ILE A 20 1.87 -0.47 -11.95
CA ILE A 20 1.15 -1.25 -12.96
C ILE A 20 1.31 -2.74 -12.67
N ALA A 21 2.55 -3.19 -12.41
CA ALA A 21 2.85 -4.59 -12.09
C ALA A 21 2.12 -5.04 -10.80
N ASP A 22 2.13 -4.24 -9.74
CA ASP A 22 1.41 -4.52 -8.50
C ASP A 22 -0.11 -4.64 -8.73
N GLN A 23 -0.70 -3.72 -9.49
CA GLN A 23 -2.13 -3.73 -9.80
C GLN A 23 -2.55 -4.94 -10.64
N ILE A 24 -1.71 -5.36 -11.60
CA ILE A 24 -1.97 -6.58 -12.38
C ILE A 24 -1.94 -7.80 -11.46
N SER A 25 -0.92 -7.94 -10.63
CA SER A 25 -0.78 -9.07 -9.72
C SER A 25 -1.95 -9.18 -8.74
N ASP A 26 -2.40 -8.05 -8.19
CA ASP A 26 -3.56 -8.02 -7.28
C ASP A 26 -4.90 -8.19 -8.01
N ALA A 27 -5.03 -7.75 -9.26
CA ALA A 27 -6.23 -8.03 -10.06
C ALA A 27 -6.38 -9.52 -10.39
N VAL A 28 -5.28 -10.21 -10.66
CA VAL A 28 -5.27 -11.67 -10.84
C VAL A 28 -5.67 -12.37 -9.54
N LEU A 29 -5.13 -11.94 -8.40
CA LEU A 29 -5.51 -12.44 -7.08
C LEU A 29 -7.01 -12.26 -6.82
N ASP A 30 -7.56 -11.06 -7.04
CA ASP A 30 -8.98 -10.77 -6.84
C ASP A 30 -9.88 -11.64 -7.72
N ALA A 31 -9.52 -11.82 -8.99
CA ALA A 31 -10.28 -12.66 -9.91
C ALA A 31 -10.31 -14.14 -9.46
N ILE A 32 -9.21 -14.64 -8.90
CA ILE A 32 -9.12 -16.00 -8.37
C ILE A 32 -9.93 -16.13 -7.08
N ILE A 33 -9.75 -15.23 -6.12
CA ILE A 33 -10.44 -15.28 -4.81
C ILE A 33 -11.96 -15.13 -4.97
N THR A 34 -12.42 -14.39 -5.97
CA THR A 34 -13.85 -14.29 -6.29
C THR A 34 -14.50 -15.66 -6.53
N GLN A 35 -13.76 -16.60 -7.12
CA GLN A 35 -14.25 -17.96 -7.44
C GLN A 35 -13.80 -19.01 -6.43
N ASP A 36 -12.62 -18.81 -5.80
CA ASP A 36 -12.00 -19.77 -4.88
C ASP A 36 -11.33 -19.01 -3.72
N LYS A 37 -12.10 -18.80 -2.64
CA LYS A 37 -11.66 -18.06 -1.44
C LYS A 37 -10.46 -18.69 -0.73
N HIS A 38 -10.18 -19.98 -0.98
CA HIS A 38 -9.08 -20.72 -0.36
C HIS A 38 -7.91 -20.98 -1.30
N ALA A 39 -7.91 -20.36 -2.48
CA ALA A 39 -6.79 -20.44 -3.41
C ALA A 39 -5.47 -20.04 -2.76
N ARG A 40 -4.38 -20.67 -3.22
CA ARG A 40 -3.01 -20.26 -2.89
C ARG A 40 -2.45 -19.53 -4.10
N VAL A 41 -2.09 -18.27 -3.90
CA VAL A 41 -1.69 -17.36 -4.98
C VAL A 41 -0.41 -16.64 -4.58
N ALA A 42 0.58 -16.72 -5.45
CA ALA A 42 1.80 -15.92 -5.43
C ALA A 42 2.10 -15.53 -6.87
N VAL A 43 1.61 -14.37 -7.29
CA VAL A 43 1.70 -13.87 -8.66
C VAL A 43 2.55 -12.61 -8.71
N GLU A 44 3.54 -12.62 -9.55
CA GLU A 44 4.44 -11.51 -9.83
C GLU A 44 4.33 -11.10 -11.30
N THR A 45 4.46 -9.81 -11.56
CA THR A 45 4.34 -9.25 -12.90
C THR A 45 5.56 -8.42 -13.23
N LEU A 46 6.02 -8.52 -14.47
CA LEU A 46 6.98 -7.62 -15.08
C LEU A 46 6.30 -6.89 -16.24
N VAL A 47 6.46 -5.57 -16.31
CA VAL A 47 6.04 -4.76 -17.46
C VAL A 47 7.21 -4.01 -18.06
N LYS A 48 7.28 -4.01 -19.39
CA LYS A 48 8.25 -3.25 -20.17
C LYS A 48 7.61 -2.88 -21.51
N THR A 49 8.27 -2.05 -22.31
CA THR A 49 7.78 -1.59 -23.61
C THR A 49 7.06 -2.69 -24.39
N GLY A 50 5.75 -2.53 -24.57
CA GLY A 50 4.91 -3.42 -25.38
C GLY A 50 4.67 -4.82 -24.81
N VAL A 51 5.04 -5.13 -23.54
CA VAL A 51 4.87 -6.46 -22.98
C VAL A 51 4.54 -6.43 -21.47
N ALA A 52 3.67 -7.34 -21.06
CA ALA A 52 3.44 -7.72 -19.67
C ALA A 52 3.69 -9.24 -19.52
N ILE A 53 4.49 -9.62 -18.53
CA ILE A 53 4.81 -11.01 -18.21
C ILE A 53 4.26 -11.29 -16.81
N VAL A 54 3.37 -12.27 -16.68
CA VAL A 54 2.79 -12.69 -15.40
C VAL A 54 3.35 -14.07 -15.06
N ALA A 55 4.01 -14.14 -13.91
CA ALA A 55 4.72 -15.34 -13.44
C ALA A 55 4.28 -15.69 -12.01
N GLY A 56 4.69 -16.84 -11.53
CA GLY A 56 4.45 -17.25 -10.14
C GLY A 56 3.81 -18.61 -10.03
N GLU A 57 3.26 -18.91 -8.85
CA GLU A 57 2.65 -20.19 -8.52
C GLU A 57 1.23 -19.99 -7.99
N VAL A 58 0.32 -20.80 -8.52
CA VAL A 58 -1.11 -20.79 -8.12
C VAL A 58 -1.62 -22.19 -7.92
N THR A 59 -2.35 -22.41 -6.83
CA THR A 59 -3.15 -23.60 -6.59
C THR A 59 -4.61 -23.15 -6.40
N THR A 60 -5.45 -23.46 -7.36
CA THR A 60 -6.87 -23.06 -7.37
C THR A 60 -7.71 -23.96 -8.25
N SER A 61 -9.01 -23.99 -7.98
CA SER A 61 -10.03 -24.53 -8.87
C SER A 61 -10.65 -23.49 -9.81
N ALA A 62 -10.31 -22.19 -9.61
CA ALA A 62 -10.83 -21.10 -10.42
C ALA A 62 -10.23 -21.12 -11.84
N TRP A 63 -11.03 -20.67 -12.80
CA TRP A 63 -10.55 -20.29 -14.13
C TRP A 63 -10.68 -18.79 -14.33
N VAL A 64 -9.61 -18.15 -14.77
CA VAL A 64 -9.57 -16.71 -15.01
C VAL A 64 -8.99 -16.43 -16.40
N ASP A 65 -9.57 -15.46 -17.11
CA ASP A 65 -8.99 -14.93 -18.34
C ASP A 65 -7.87 -13.93 -17.99
N LEU A 66 -6.67 -14.47 -17.78
CA LEU A 66 -5.52 -13.70 -17.36
C LEU A 66 -5.15 -12.62 -18.37
N GLU A 67 -5.25 -12.92 -19.67
CA GLU A 67 -4.93 -11.94 -20.72
C GLU A 67 -5.88 -10.74 -20.64
N GLN A 68 -7.18 -10.98 -20.50
CA GLN A 68 -8.16 -9.91 -20.40
C GLN A 68 -7.97 -9.08 -19.12
N ILE A 69 -7.69 -9.73 -17.97
CA ILE A 69 -7.40 -9.03 -16.71
C ILE A 69 -6.22 -8.06 -16.87
N VAL A 70 -5.12 -8.53 -17.47
CA VAL A 70 -3.94 -7.69 -17.71
C VAL A 70 -4.28 -6.47 -18.58
N ARG A 71 -5.00 -6.69 -19.68
CA ARG A 71 -5.40 -5.63 -20.60
C ARG A 71 -6.32 -4.61 -19.94
N ASP A 72 -7.30 -5.07 -19.19
CA ASP A 72 -8.25 -4.20 -18.47
C ASP A 72 -7.52 -3.31 -17.45
N VAL A 73 -6.60 -3.87 -16.67
CA VAL A 73 -5.82 -3.09 -15.69
C VAL A 73 -5.00 -2.00 -16.38
N ILE A 74 -4.29 -2.33 -17.46
CA ILE A 74 -3.44 -1.39 -18.18
C ILE A 74 -4.30 -0.27 -18.82
N CYS A 75 -5.44 -0.63 -19.41
CA CYS A 75 -6.35 0.33 -20.02
C CYS A 75 -7.02 1.24 -18.96
N ASP A 76 -7.48 0.69 -17.83
CA ASP A 76 -8.10 1.45 -16.73
C ASP A 76 -7.14 2.49 -16.12
N ILE A 77 -5.85 2.17 -16.07
CA ILE A 77 -4.80 3.12 -15.65
C ILE A 77 -4.68 4.27 -16.64
N GLY A 78 -4.99 4.04 -17.92
CA GLY A 78 -4.95 5.06 -18.97
C GLY A 78 -3.86 4.85 -20.03
N TYR A 79 -3.27 3.68 -20.09
CA TYR A 79 -2.35 3.28 -21.17
C TYR A 79 -3.14 2.61 -22.30
N THR A 80 -3.71 3.45 -23.17
CA THR A 80 -4.66 3.06 -24.22
C THR A 80 -4.16 3.28 -25.63
N SER A 81 -2.91 3.72 -25.81
CA SER A 81 -2.32 4.02 -27.11
C SER A 81 -0.79 3.97 -27.03
N SER A 82 -0.14 3.60 -28.11
CA SER A 82 1.31 3.72 -28.28
C SER A 82 1.82 5.15 -28.10
N ASP A 83 0.98 6.17 -28.34
CA ASP A 83 1.34 7.58 -28.16
C ASP A 83 1.64 7.95 -26.71
N VAL A 84 0.98 7.27 -25.75
CA VAL A 84 1.27 7.41 -24.32
C VAL A 84 2.38 6.46 -23.84
N GLY A 85 2.93 5.66 -24.74
CA GLY A 85 4.09 4.82 -24.50
C GLY A 85 3.80 3.37 -24.10
N PHE A 86 2.52 3.02 -23.88
CA PHE A 86 2.09 1.64 -23.60
C PHE A 86 0.61 1.51 -23.99
N ASP A 87 0.23 0.36 -24.57
CA ASP A 87 -1.12 0.13 -25.04
C ASP A 87 -1.63 -1.22 -24.52
N GLY A 88 -2.54 -1.18 -23.58
CA GLY A 88 -3.13 -2.38 -22.97
C GLY A 88 -3.91 -3.25 -23.96
N ALA A 89 -4.51 -2.65 -25.01
CA ALA A 89 -5.26 -3.38 -26.01
C ALA A 89 -4.38 -4.25 -26.92
N THR A 90 -3.14 -3.84 -27.17
CA THR A 90 -2.26 -4.46 -28.18
C THR A 90 -0.94 -4.99 -27.65
N CYS A 91 -0.58 -4.74 -26.38
CA CYS A 91 0.64 -5.26 -25.79
C CYS A 91 0.68 -6.80 -25.78
N GLY A 92 1.88 -7.37 -25.85
CA GLY A 92 2.07 -8.79 -25.63
C GLY A 92 1.80 -9.17 -24.18
N VAL A 93 1.04 -10.23 -23.95
CA VAL A 93 0.81 -10.80 -22.61
C VAL A 93 1.40 -12.20 -22.56
N MET A 94 2.32 -12.43 -21.65
CA MET A 94 2.92 -13.75 -21.42
C MET A 94 2.48 -14.30 -20.08
N ASN A 95 1.93 -15.51 -20.09
CA ASN A 95 1.55 -16.24 -18.88
C ASN A 95 2.54 -17.38 -18.65
N ILE A 96 3.29 -17.32 -17.55
CA ILE A 96 4.23 -18.35 -17.09
C ILE A 96 3.92 -18.76 -15.63
N ILE A 97 2.65 -18.73 -15.24
CA ILE A 97 2.19 -19.23 -13.94
C ILE A 97 2.26 -20.74 -13.91
N GLY A 98 2.91 -21.27 -12.88
CA GLY A 98 3.00 -22.70 -12.58
C GLY A 98 2.11 -23.12 -11.41
N LYS A 99 2.21 -24.40 -11.05
CA LYS A 99 1.58 -24.94 -9.83
C LYS A 99 2.51 -24.78 -8.63
N GLN A 100 1.94 -24.48 -7.46
CA GLN A 100 2.70 -24.42 -6.22
C GLN A 100 3.30 -25.79 -5.86
N SER A 101 4.51 -25.77 -5.28
CA SER A 101 5.17 -26.99 -4.79
C SER A 101 4.34 -27.67 -3.69
N PRO A 102 4.11 -28.99 -3.78
CA PRO A 102 3.42 -29.74 -2.73
C PRO A 102 4.12 -29.67 -1.36
N ASP A 103 5.45 -29.50 -1.35
CA ASP A 103 6.24 -29.46 -0.13
C ASP A 103 5.92 -28.25 0.76
N ILE A 104 5.58 -27.11 0.16
CA ILE A 104 5.17 -25.90 0.88
C ILE A 104 3.81 -26.12 1.56
N ASN A 105 2.88 -26.80 0.90
CA ASN A 105 1.53 -27.04 1.44
C ASN A 105 1.52 -27.90 2.70
N GLN A 106 2.46 -28.83 2.87
CA GLN A 106 2.56 -29.68 4.05
C GLN A 106 2.76 -28.89 5.36
N GLY A 107 3.44 -27.73 5.30
CA GLY A 107 3.69 -26.87 6.43
C GLY A 107 2.51 -25.96 6.79
N VAL A 108 1.66 -25.63 5.81
CA VAL A 108 0.58 -24.64 5.95
C VAL A 108 -0.74 -25.29 6.32
N ASP A 109 -1.16 -26.32 5.59
CA ASP A 109 -2.44 -26.98 5.80
C ASP A 109 -2.39 -27.93 7.00
N ARG A 110 -3.36 -27.83 7.91
CA ARG A 110 -3.50 -28.63 9.12
C ARG A 110 -4.90 -29.24 9.19
N ALA A 111 -5.04 -30.31 9.98
CA ALA A 111 -6.33 -30.97 10.18
C ALA A 111 -7.41 -30.04 10.75
N LYS A 112 -6.99 -29.06 11.57
CA LYS A 112 -7.86 -27.98 12.07
C LYS A 112 -7.40 -26.65 11.46
N PRO A 113 -8.32 -25.86 10.90
CA PRO A 113 -7.99 -24.58 10.28
C PRO A 113 -7.27 -23.59 11.23
N GLU A 114 -7.65 -23.59 12.50
CA GLU A 114 -7.03 -22.74 13.54
C GLU A 114 -5.56 -23.06 13.85
N ASP A 115 -5.09 -24.24 13.46
CA ASP A 115 -3.71 -24.69 13.60
C ASP A 115 -2.87 -24.41 12.33
N GLN A 116 -3.45 -23.71 11.34
CA GLN A 116 -2.75 -23.32 10.12
C GLN A 116 -1.43 -22.63 10.48
N GLY A 117 -0.33 -23.18 9.96
CA GLY A 117 1.00 -22.60 10.14
C GLY A 117 1.23 -21.42 9.22
N ALA A 118 2.20 -20.58 9.54
CA ALA A 118 2.67 -19.53 8.64
C ALA A 118 3.23 -20.15 7.35
N GLY A 119 2.89 -19.54 6.21
CA GLY A 119 3.31 -19.99 4.88
C GLY A 119 4.81 -19.79 4.60
N ASP A 120 5.46 -18.94 5.40
CA ASP A 120 6.89 -18.69 5.34
C ASP A 120 7.40 -18.23 6.72
N GLN A 121 8.71 -18.23 6.89
CA GLN A 121 9.38 -17.47 7.95
C GLN A 121 9.41 -16.00 7.59
N GLY A 122 9.46 -15.12 8.59
CA GLY A 122 9.62 -13.69 8.31
C GLY A 122 9.33 -12.83 9.52
N LEU A 123 9.56 -11.52 9.35
CA LEU A 123 9.22 -10.50 10.32
C LEU A 123 8.48 -9.36 9.59
N MET A 124 7.44 -8.86 10.22
CA MET A 124 6.57 -7.82 9.67
C MET A 124 6.43 -6.69 10.67
N PHE A 125 6.26 -5.48 10.16
CA PHE A 125 6.07 -4.30 10.98
C PHE A 125 4.71 -3.67 10.72
N GLY A 126 4.09 -3.17 11.79
CA GLY A 126 2.97 -2.25 11.73
C GLY A 126 3.34 -0.95 12.42
N TYR A 127 2.74 0.16 11.97
CA TYR A 127 3.01 1.49 12.53
C TYR A 127 1.75 2.37 12.52
N ALA A 128 1.69 3.28 13.48
CA ALA A 128 0.74 4.39 13.50
C ALA A 128 1.34 5.57 14.26
N SER A 129 0.93 6.78 13.90
CA SER A 129 1.24 8.01 14.61
C SER A 129 0.03 8.96 14.57
N ASN A 130 -0.07 9.86 15.54
CA ASN A 130 -1.15 10.85 15.59
C ASN A 130 -0.85 12.12 14.77
N GLU A 131 -0.01 11.99 13.74
CA GLU A 131 0.40 13.11 12.88
C GLU A 131 -0.70 13.55 11.91
N THR A 132 -1.56 12.63 11.49
CA THR A 132 -2.65 12.87 10.55
C THR A 132 -3.95 12.23 11.04
N ASP A 133 -5.08 12.63 10.47
CA ASP A 133 -6.42 12.11 10.77
C ASP A 133 -6.56 10.60 10.57
N VAL A 134 -5.81 10.05 9.60
CA VAL A 134 -5.77 8.61 9.31
C VAL A 134 -4.73 7.84 10.13
N LEU A 135 -4.05 8.53 11.07
CA LEU A 135 -2.99 7.99 11.92
C LEU A 135 -1.80 7.40 11.13
N MET A 136 -1.41 8.11 10.07
CA MET A 136 -0.24 7.85 9.25
C MET A 136 0.81 8.95 9.41
N PRO A 137 2.09 8.66 9.12
CA PRO A 137 3.11 9.70 8.99
C PRO A 137 2.74 10.73 7.92
N ALA A 138 2.88 12.00 8.24
CA ALA A 138 2.49 13.09 7.35
C ALA A 138 3.21 13.08 5.99
N PRO A 139 4.55 12.85 5.90
CA PRO A 139 5.25 12.90 4.61
C PRO A 139 4.71 11.91 3.59
N ILE A 140 4.46 10.65 4.00
CA ILE A 140 3.94 9.63 3.08
C ILE A 140 2.47 9.90 2.73
N ARG A 141 1.64 10.34 3.71
CA ARG A 141 0.23 10.68 3.45
C ARG A 141 0.11 11.81 2.44
N PHE A 142 0.94 12.85 2.57
CA PHE A 142 0.97 13.97 1.64
C PHE A 142 1.52 13.58 0.26
N SER A 143 2.55 12.73 0.23
CA SER A 143 3.07 12.21 -1.04
C SER A 143 2.02 11.39 -1.80
N HIS A 144 1.24 10.54 -1.11
CA HIS A 144 0.11 9.83 -1.72
C HIS A 144 -0.96 10.80 -2.25
N ALA A 145 -1.34 11.81 -1.44
CA ALA A 145 -2.37 12.77 -1.83
C ALA A 145 -2.03 13.51 -3.14
N LEU A 146 -0.75 13.83 -3.36
CA LEU A 146 -0.30 14.49 -4.60
C LEU A 146 -0.52 13.61 -5.84
N VAL A 147 -0.15 12.33 -5.79
CA VAL A 147 -0.30 11.43 -6.95
C VAL A 147 -1.73 10.91 -7.11
N GLU A 148 -2.52 10.80 -6.04
CA GLU A 148 -3.97 10.60 -6.11
C GLU A 148 -4.63 11.76 -6.85
N ARG A 149 -4.34 12.99 -6.45
CA ARG A 149 -4.91 14.20 -7.08
C ARG A 149 -4.46 14.33 -8.53
N GLN A 150 -3.22 13.96 -8.87
CA GLN A 150 -2.73 13.92 -10.25
C GLN A 150 -3.59 12.96 -11.11
N ALA A 151 -3.87 11.76 -10.62
CA ALA A 151 -4.70 10.78 -11.32
C ALA A 151 -6.15 11.25 -11.47
N GLU A 152 -6.73 11.86 -10.44
CA GLU A 152 -8.07 12.47 -10.50
C GLU A 152 -8.14 13.58 -11.56
N ALA A 153 -7.18 14.51 -11.55
CA ALA A 153 -7.13 15.62 -12.51
C ALA A 153 -6.97 15.12 -13.95
N ARG A 154 -6.21 14.04 -14.15
CA ARG A 154 -6.06 13.38 -15.45
C ARG A 154 -7.35 12.69 -15.89
N LYS A 155 -7.90 11.80 -15.06
CA LYS A 155 -9.08 10.98 -15.40
C LYS A 155 -10.35 11.80 -15.55
N SER A 156 -10.49 12.90 -14.81
CA SER A 156 -11.63 13.83 -14.94
C SER A 156 -11.51 14.77 -16.15
N GLY A 157 -10.35 14.81 -16.81
CA GLY A 157 -10.08 15.76 -17.90
C GLY A 157 -9.84 17.20 -17.44
N LEU A 158 -9.65 17.45 -16.14
CA LEU A 158 -9.32 18.76 -15.59
C LEU A 158 -7.97 19.26 -16.12
N LEU A 159 -7.00 18.37 -16.26
CA LEU A 159 -5.71 18.61 -16.90
C LEU A 159 -5.49 17.55 -17.99
N PRO A 160 -6.06 17.73 -19.18
CA PRO A 160 -6.15 16.68 -20.22
C PRO A 160 -4.80 16.31 -20.85
N TRP A 161 -3.77 17.11 -20.60
CA TRP A 161 -2.41 16.85 -21.05
C TRP A 161 -1.60 15.97 -20.09
N LEU A 162 -2.14 15.63 -18.91
CA LEU A 162 -1.49 14.69 -18.00
C LEU A 162 -1.50 13.27 -18.57
N ARG A 163 -0.38 12.55 -18.35
CA ARG A 163 -0.23 11.12 -18.64
C ARG A 163 -0.13 10.33 -17.34
N PRO A 164 -0.25 8.98 -17.39
CA PRO A 164 -0.41 8.17 -16.17
C PRO A 164 0.76 8.16 -15.21
N ASP A 165 2.01 8.26 -15.69
CA ASP A 165 3.20 8.13 -14.85
C ASP A 165 3.51 9.43 -14.08
N ALA A 166 3.69 9.31 -12.77
CA ALA A 166 4.08 10.43 -11.91
C ALA A 166 4.79 9.94 -10.64
N LYS A 167 5.64 10.82 -10.09
CA LYS A 167 6.32 10.64 -8.81
C LYS A 167 6.17 11.89 -7.97
N SER A 168 5.94 11.71 -6.68
CA SER A 168 5.89 12.80 -5.69
C SER A 168 6.88 12.56 -4.56
N GLN A 169 7.29 13.64 -3.91
CA GLN A 169 8.10 13.61 -2.70
C GLN A 169 7.72 14.81 -1.84
N VAL A 170 7.53 14.59 -0.54
CA VAL A 170 7.24 15.66 0.42
C VAL A 170 8.20 15.58 1.58
N THR A 171 8.83 16.71 1.90
CA THR A 171 9.67 16.90 3.08
C THR A 171 8.89 17.72 4.10
N CYS A 172 8.61 17.12 5.26
CA CYS A 172 7.96 17.78 6.37
C CYS A 172 8.98 18.32 7.39
N GLN A 173 8.66 19.47 7.97
CA GLN A 173 9.39 20.06 9.09
C GLN A 173 8.75 19.61 10.40
N TYR A 174 9.60 19.19 11.34
CA TYR A 174 9.18 18.74 12.66
C TYR A 174 9.79 19.61 13.75
N GLU A 175 8.99 19.97 14.74
CA GLU A 175 9.46 20.53 16.00
C GLU A 175 8.91 19.73 17.17
N ASN A 176 9.81 19.21 18.01
CA ASN A 176 9.45 18.38 19.16
C ASN A 176 8.53 17.20 18.78
N GLY A 177 8.79 16.56 17.64
CA GLY A 177 8.03 15.42 17.11
C GLY A 177 6.68 15.74 16.49
N LYS A 178 6.34 17.03 16.32
CA LYS A 178 5.11 17.49 15.65
C LYS A 178 5.42 18.11 14.30
N VAL A 179 4.58 17.83 13.32
CA VAL A 179 4.66 18.48 12.00
C VAL A 179 4.28 19.95 12.13
N VAL A 180 5.15 20.84 11.68
CA VAL A 180 4.97 22.30 11.76
C VAL A 180 4.97 22.97 10.39
N GLY A 181 5.38 22.28 9.34
CA GLY A 181 5.39 22.81 7.99
C GLY A 181 5.84 21.81 6.94
N ILE A 182 5.76 22.23 5.70
CA ILE A 182 6.32 21.53 4.54
C ILE A 182 7.50 22.33 4.01
N ASP A 183 8.68 21.70 4.01
CA ASP A 183 9.93 22.30 3.54
C ASP A 183 10.05 22.25 2.03
N ALA A 184 9.77 21.09 1.44
CA ALA A 184 9.87 20.90 0.00
C ALA A 184 8.80 19.95 -0.55
N VAL A 185 8.35 20.23 -1.77
CA VAL A 185 7.44 19.40 -2.56
C VAL A 185 8.07 19.16 -3.93
N VAL A 186 8.24 17.89 -4.30
CA VAL A 186 8.63 17.48 -5.66
C VAL A 186 7.46 16.77 -6.30
N LEU A 187 7.09 17.17 -7.51
CA LEU A 187 6.13 16.44 -8.35
C LEU A 187 6.64 16.39 -9.79
N SER A 188 6.98 15.18 -10.24
CA SER A 188 7.33 14.91 -11.63
C SER A 188 6.18 14.12 -12.26
N THR A 189 5.56 14.67 -13.30
CA THR A 189 4.43 14.05 -13.99
C THR A 189 4.66 13.97 -15.48
N GLN A 190 4.35 12.81 -16.05
CA GLN A 190 4.33 12.59 -17.49
C GLN A 190 3.22 13.42 -18.13
N HIS A 191 3.47 13.95 -19.32
CA HIS A 191 2.57 14.86 -20.00
C HIS A 191 2.65 14.74 -21.53
N ASN A 192 1.65 15.28 -22.21
CA ASN A 192 1.64 15.42 -23.66
C ASN A 192 2.72 16.43 -24.13
N PRO A 193 3.32 16.24 -25.30
CA PRO A 193 4.38 17.12 -25.79
C PRO A 193 3.93 18.55 -26.11
N GLU A 194 2.63 18.78 -26.32
CA GLU A 194 2.10 20.07 -26.73
C GLU A 194 1.98 21.09 -25.59
N VAL A 195 1.92 20.65 -24.32
CA VAL A 195 1.82 21.57 -23.18
C VAL A 195 3.16 22.25 -22.92
N SER A 196 3.11 23.57 -22.75
CA SER A 196 4.30 24.31 -22.37
C SER A 196 4.71 23.98 -20.91
N LEU A 197 5.98 24.06 -20.61
CA LEU A 197 6.48 23.82 -19.25
C LEU A 197 5.94 24.86 -18.23
N SER A 198 5.63 26.08 -18.69
CA SER A 198 5.01 27.12 -17.87
C SER A 198 3.59 26.74 -17.47
N ASP A 199 2.75 26.39 -18.48
CA ASP A 199 1.35 26.01 -18.24
C ASP A 199 1.24 24.74 -17.41
N LEU A 200 2.15 23.79 -17.64
CA LEU A 200 2.24 22.58 -16.83
C LEU A 200 2.51 22.91 -15.37
N ARG A 201 3.51 23.75 -15.10
CA ARG A 201 3.89 24.12 -13.72
C ARG A 201 2.78 24.90 -13.01
N GLU A 202 2.12 25.82 -13.71
CA GLU A 202 0.97 26.55 -13.19
C GLU A 202 -0.20 25.60 -12.88
N GLY A 203 -0.60 24.77 -13.84
CA GLY A 203 -1.69 23.80 -13.65
C GLY A 203 -1.43 22.83 -12.51
N VAL A 204 -0.22 22.29 -12.42
CA VAL A 204 0.18 21.39 -11.30
C VAL A 204 0.14 22.12 -9.96
N MET A 205 0.65 23.34 -9.89
CA MET A 205 0.64 24.14 -8.65
C MET A 205 -0.79 24.41 -8.19
N GLU A 206 -1.62 24.97 -9.08
CA GLU A 206 -2.96 25.45 -8.72
C GLU A 206 -3.96 24.30 -8.52
N LEU A 207 -3.93 23.26 -9.36
CA LEU A 207 -4.98 22.25 -9.41
C LEU A 207 -4.58 20.90 -8.76
N ILE A 208 -3.30 20.70 -8.47
CA ILE A 208 -2.83 19.49 -7.78
C ILE A 208 -2.27 19.84 -6.41
N ILE A 209 -1.16 20.61 -6.32
CA ILE A 209 -0.44 20.81 -5.07
C ILE A 209 -1.28 21.55 -4.03
N LYS A 210 -1.88 22.68 -4.39
CA LYS A 210 -2.72 23.49 -3.48
C LYS A 210 -4.03 22.78 -3.05
N HIS A 211 -4.48 21.76 -3.80
CA HIS A 211 -5.67 20.97 -3.45
C HIS A 211 -5.32 19.76 -2.58
N ALA A 212 -4.13 19.18 -2.78
CA ALA A 212 -3.73 17.96 -2.11
C ALA A 212 -3.09 18.19 -0.74
N LEU A 213 -2.48 19.37 -0.51
CA LEU A 213 -1.71 19.65 0.69
C LEU A 213 -2.42 20.67 1.58
N PRO A 214 -2.31 20.54 2.93
CA PRO A 214 -2.86 21.50 3.87
C PRO A 214 -2.24 22.89 3.69
N ALA A 215 -3.07 23.91 3.43
CA ALA A 215 -2.60 25.26 3.16
C ALA A 215 -1.82 25.88 4.33
N GLU A 216 -2.20 25.51 5.56
CA GLU A 216 -1.55 25.98 6.79
C GLU A 216 -0.13 25.44 6.99
N LEU A 217 0.24 24.38 6.29
CA LEU A 217 1.60 23.80 6.32
C LEU A 217 2.49 24.32 5.18
N LEU A 218 1.90 25.02 4.20
CA LEU A 218 2.64 25.64 3.10
C LEU A 218 3.07 27.05 3.50
N HIS A 219 4.38 27.27 3.56
CA HIS A 219 4.97 28.55 3.95
C HIS A 219 5.56 29.28 2.72
N LYS A 220 5.86 30.56 2.88
CA LYS A 220 6.53 31.35 1.83
C LYS A 220 7.89 30.79 1.40
N ASP A 221 8.54 30.03 2.29
CA ASP A 221 9.86 29.45 2.08
C ASP A 221 9.79 27.99 1.61
N THR A 222 8.57 27.41 1.48
CA THR A 222 8.37 26.06 0.92
C THR A 222 8.88 26.01 -0.51
N GLN A 223 9.75 25.05 -0.81
CA GLN A 223 10.33 24.86 -2.13
C GLN A 223 9.45 23.94 -2.99
N PHE A 224 9.18 24.35 -4.22
CA PHE A 224 8.39 23.57 -5.16
C PHE A 224 9.24 23.18 -6.39
N HIS A 225 9.36 21.90 -6.64
CA HIS A 225 10.09 21.31 -7.77
C HIS A 225 9.11 20.55 -8.68
N ILE A 226 8.57 21.25 -9.68
CA ILE A 226 7.59 20.68 -10.64
C ILE A 226 8.31 20.42 -11.95
N ASN A 227 8.39 19.15 -12.35
CA ASN A 227 9.17 18.68 -13.48
C ASN A 227 10.54 19.38 -13.56
N PRO A 228 11.42 19.18 -12.55
CA PRO A 228 12.68 19.94 -12.46
C PRO A 228 13.64 19.63 -13.60
N THR A 229 13.54 18.44 -14.22
CA THR A 229 14.35 18.06 -15.37
C THR A 229 13.81 18.60 -16.70
N GLY A 230 12.66 19.27 -16.69
CA GLY A 230 11.97 19.77 -17.88
C GLY A 230 10.93 18.79 -18.42
N ASN A 231 11.04 18.38 -19.69
CA ASN A 231 10.08 17.50 -20.32
C ASN A 231 10.06 16.08 -19.74
N PHE A 232 8.86 15.57 -19.51
CA PHE A 232 8.61 14.18 -19.12
C PHE A 232 7.52 13.59 -20.02
N VAL A 233 7.80 13.46 -21.31
CA VAL A 233 6.89 12.90 -22.32
C VAL A 233 7.04 11.38 -22.39
N ILE A 234 8.27 10.87 -22.33
CA ILE A 234 8.57 9.43 -22.31
C ILE A 234 8.54 8.97 -20.85
N GLY A 235 7.59 8.11 -20.50
CA GLY A 235 7.39 7.56 -19.17
C GLY A 235 6.67 6.21 -19.24
N GLY A 236 6.22 5.72 -18.06
CA GLY A 236 5.61 4.42 -17.95
C GLY A 236 6.56 3.28 -18.35
N PRO A 237 6.04 2.12 -18.79
CA PRO A 237 6.87 0.95 -19.15
C PRO A 237 7.85 1.17 -20.32
N VAL A 238 7.67 2.20 -21.12
CA VAL A 238 8.67 2.60 -22.15
C VAL A 238 9.89 3.21 -21.48
N GLY A 239 9.69 4.08 -20.51
CA GLY A 239 10.77 4.76 -19.80
C GLY A 239 11.54 3.82 -18.89
N ASP A 240 10.85 3.01 -18.10
CA ASP A 240 11.46 2.12 -17.08
C ASP A 240 10.73 0.77 -17.00
N CYS A 241 11.43 -0.24 -16.50
CA CYS A 241 10.89 -1.57 -16.26
C CYS A 241 10.14 -1.58 -14.92
N GLY A 242 8.93 -2.16 -14.90
CA GLY A 242 8.12 -2.35 -13.69
C GLY A 242 8.13 -3.80 -13.24
N LEU A 243 8.21 -4.00 -11.93
CA LEU A 243 8.07 -5.32 -11.30
C LEU A 243 7.22 -5.22 -10.03
N THR A 244 6.44 -6.28 -9.76
CA THR A 244 5.70 -6.43 -8.51
C THR A 244 6.65 -6.38 -7.31
N GLY A 245 6.24 -5.65 -6.26
CA GLY A 245 6.97 -5.62 -4.99
C GLY A 245 8.23 -4.74 -4.96
N ARG A 246 8.39 -3.80 -5.91
CA ARG A 246 9.52 -2.85 -5.91
C ARG A 246 9.21 -1.49 -5.30
N LYS A 247 8.02 -1.32 -4.71
CA LYS A 247 7.58 -0.08 -4.04
C LYS A 247 7.11 -0.31 -2.60
N ILE A 248 7.74 -1.27 -1.90
CA ILE A 248 7.33 -1.72 -0.56
C ILE A 248 7.36 -0.61 0.49
N ILE A 249 8.22 0.38 0.35
CA ILE A 249 8.29 1.53 1.25
C ILE A 249 7.16 2.53 0.95
N VAL A 250 6.86 2.76 -0.32
CA VAL A 250 5.68 3.54 -0.77
C VAL A 250 4.38 2.85 -0.32
N ASP A 251 4.31 1.54 -0.42
CA ASP A 251 3.16 0.72 -0.03
C ASP A 251 2.88 0.75 1.48
N SER A 252 3.86 1.11 2.30
CA SER A 252 3.77 1.08 3.75
C SER A 252 3.86 2.47 4.39
N TYR A 253 4.98 2.84 5.00
CA TYR A 253 5.07 4.03 5.85
C TYR A 253 6.07 5.09 5.36
N GLY A 254 6.53 5.01 4.10
CA GLY A 254 7.42 6.00 3.50
C GLY A 254 8.78 6.15 4.19
N GLY A 255 9.25 5.11 4.86
CA GLY A 255 10.52 5.09 5.60
C GLY A 255 10.42 5.53 7.06
N MET A 256 9.26 5.97 7.55
CA MET A 256 9.08 6.38 8.95
C MET A 256 9.13 5.18 9.91
N ALA A 257 8.71 4.00 9.47
CA ALA A 257 8.78 2.75 10.21
C ALA A 257 9.75 1.78 9.54
N ARG A 258 10.18 0.77 10.28
CA ARG A 258 10.92 -0.37 9.74
C ARG A 258 10.05 -1.18 8.79
N HIS A 259 10.70 -1.96 7.93
CA HIS A 259 10.03 -2.88 7.00
C HIS A 259 10.67 -4.25 7.04
N GLY A 260 9.87 -5.30 6.98
CA GLY A 260 10.37 -6.69 7.01
C GLY A 260 10.96 -7.18 5.69
N GLY A 261 10.73 -6.46 4.58
CA GLY A 261 11.23 -6.78 3.25
C GLY A 261 10.23 -7.52 2.36
N GLY A 262 9.14 -8.07 2.90
CA GLY A 262 8.11 -8.79 2.14
C GLY A 262 7.22 -7.84 1.33
N ALA A 263 7.03 -8.14 0.04
CA ALA A 263 6.05 -7.47 -0.81
C ALA A 263 4.63 -7.95 -0.50
N PHE A 264 3.62 -7.11 -0.78
CA PHE A 264 2.21 -7.41 -0.52
C PHE A 264 1.48 -7.92 -1.77
N SER A 265 1.56 -7.17 -2.88
CA SER A 265 0.77 -7.44 -4.08
C SER A 265 1.03 -8.83 -4.66
N GLY A 266 -0.03 -9.45 -5.18
CA GLY A 266 -0.01 -10.79 -5.76
C GLY A 266 -0.04 -11.95 -4.77
N LYS A 267 -0.04 -11.69 -3.47
CA LYS A 267 -0.03 -12.70 -2.40
C LYS A 267 -1.40 -12.84 -1.74
N ASP A 268 -1.91 -14.07 -1.65
CA ASP A 268 -3.12 -14.38 -0.88
C ASP A 268 -2.89 -14.27 0.65
N PRO A 269 -3.96 -14.22 1.48
CA PRO A 269 -3.85 -13.99 2.92
C PRO A 269 -3.09 -15.06 3.71
N SER A 270 -2.80 -16.23 3.15
CA SER A 270 -1.95 -17.23 3.81
C SER A 270 -0.49 -16.80 3.92
N LYS A 271 -0.06 -15.85 3.10
CA LYS A 271 1.28 -15.28 3.14
C LYS A 271 1.33 -14.19 4.22
N VAL A 272 2.04 -14.49 5.29
CA VAL A 272 2.18 -13.59 6.45
C VAL A 272 2.87 -12.27 6.12
N ASP A 273 3.68 -12.21 5.06
CA ASP A 273 4.23 -10.95 4.54
C ASP A 273 3.15 -9.89 4.35
N ARG A 274 1.99 -10.28 3.84
CA ARG A 274 0.85 -9.40 3.65
C ARG A 274 -0.07 -9.37 4.86
N SER A 275 -0.61 -10.50 5.26
CA SER A 275 -1.65 -10.57 6.29
C SER A 275 -1.16 -10.09 7.65
N ALA A 276 0.05 -10.45 8.07
CA ALA A 276 0.60 -10.01 9.34
C ALA A 276 1.08 -8.55 9.33
N ALA A 277 1.50 -8.01 8.18
CA ALA A 277 1.74 -6.57 8.05
C ALA A 277 0.44 -5.76 8.20
N TYR A 278 -0.66 -6.24 7.63
CA TYR A 278 -1.99 -5.65 7.82
C TYR A 278 -2.46 -5.75 9.28
N ALA A 279 -2.28 -6.90 9.92
CA ALA A 279 -2.60 -7.07 11.33
C ALA A 279 -1.72 -6.16 12.22
N GLY A 280 -0.44 -6.00 11.90
CA GLY A 280 0.46 -5.07 12.59
C GLY A 280 -0.03 -3.63 12.49
N ARG A 281 -0.48 -3.19 11.30
CA ARG A 281 -1.12 -1.87 11.12
C ARG A 281 -2.37 -1.73 11.98
N TYR A 282 -3.25 -2.73 11.97
CA TYR A 282 -4.47 -2.73 12.76
C TYR A 282 -4.19 -2.59 14.25
N VAL A 283 -3.23 -3.35 14.78
CA VAL A 283 -2.80 -3.27 16.19
C VAL A 283 -2.25 -1.88 16.50
N ALA A 284 -1.27 -1.40 15.75
CA ALA A 284 -0.63 -0.11 15.99
C ALA A 284 -1.64 1.03 15.93
N LYS A 285 -2.54 1.00 14.94
CA LYS A 285 -3.59 2.02 14.78
C LYS A 285 -4.55 2.05 15.97
N ASN A 286 -5.00 0.90 16.45
CA ASN A 286 -5.88 0.81 17.61
C ASN A 286 -5.19 1.28 18.91
N ILE A 287 -3.89 1.00 19.09
CA ILE A 287 -3.11 1.50 20.24
C ILE A 287 -3.07 3.02 20.25
N VAL A 288 -2.75 3.65 19.11
CA VAL A 288 -2.69 5.11 18.99
C VAL A 288 -4.09 5.73 19.12
N ALA A 289 -5.10 5.16 18.46
CA ALA A 289 -6.48 5.62 18.56
C ALA A 289 -7.06 5.49 19.98
N ALA A 290 -6.63 4.48 20.76
CA ALA A 290 -7.02 4.33 22.16
C ALA A 290 -6.35 5.37 23.09
N GLY A 291 -5.39 6.15 22.58
CA GLY A 291 -4.63 7.14 23.35
C GLY A 291 -3.58 6.52 24.29
N LEU A 292 -3.15 5.29 24.01
CA LEU A 292 -2.13 4.60 24.82
C LEU A 292 -0.71 5.04 24.48
N ALA A 293 -0.50 5.55 23.27
CA ALA A 293 0.74 6.18 22.80
C ALA A 293 0.43 7.16 21.67
N ASP A 294 1.31 8.14 21.41
CA ASP A 294 1.19 9.04 20.25
C ASP A 294 1.79 8.41 18.98
N ARG A 295 2.73 7.46 19.17
CA ARG A 295 3.39 6.68 18.12
C ARG A 295 3.52 5.23 18.57
N CYS A 296 3.30 4.30 17.66
CA CYS A 296 3.45 2.88 17.96
C CYS A 296 3.98 2.13 16.73
N GLU A 297 5.07 1.41 16.92
CA GLU A 297 5.57 0.41 15.97
C GLU A 297 5.46 -0.97 16.63
N ILE A 298 4.89 -1.93 15.92
CA ILE A 298 4.88 -3.33 16.32
C ILE A 298 5.70 -4.17 15.34
N GLN A 299 6.50 -5.09 15.85
CA GLN A 299 7.12 -6.17 15.07
C GLN A 299 6.46 -7.48 15.45
N VAL A 300 6.09 -8.27 14.45
CA VAL A 300 5.63 -9.66 14.62
C VAL A 300 6.47 -10.56 13.74
N SER A 301 6.89 -11.71 14.24
CA SER A 301 7.69 -12.68 13.49
C SER A 301 7.11 -14.08 13.55
N TYR A 302 7.36 -14.86 12.48
CA TYR A 302 6.88 -16.23 12.31
C TYR A 302 7.98 -17.17 11.87
N ALA A 303 7.80 -18.45 12.20
CA ALA A 303 8.53 -19.57 11.60
C ALA A 303 7.60 -20.33 10.65
N ILE A 304 8.12 -20.80 9.54
CA ILE A 304 7.33 -21.58 8.56
C ILE A 304 6.66 -22.78 9.24
N GLY A 305 5.40 -23.02 8.94
CA GLY A 305 4.62 -24.13 9.49
C GLY A 305 4.22 -24.00 10.96
N VAL A 306 4.54 -22.88 11.63
CA VAL A 306 4.17 -22.61 13.02
C VAL A 306 3.08 -21.56 13.07
N ALA A 307 1.99 -21.85 13.81
CA ALA A 307 0.85 -20.93 13.91
C ALA A 307 1.14 -19.75 14.87
N GLN A 308 1.77 -20.00 15.99
CA GLN A 308 2.06 -18.96 16.98
C GLN A 308 3.19 -18.03 16.47
N PRO A 309 3.05 -16.69 16.62
CA PRO A 309 4.17 -15.78 16.41
C PRO A 309 5.37 -16.17 17.27
N THR A 310 6.57 -16.17 16.69
CA THR A 310 7.82 -16.42 17.43
C THR A 310 8.20 -15.25 18.33
N SER A 311 7.83 -14.03 17.95
CA SER A 311 7.97 -12.84 18.78
C SER A 311 6.93 -11.77 18.46
N ILE A 312 6.61 -10.95 19.48
CA ILE A 312 5.84 -9.70 19.36
C ILE A 312 6.62 -8.66 20.16
N SER A 313 7.01 -7.57 19.51
CA SER A 313 7.75 -6.46 20.10
C SER A 313 7.06 -5.14 19.78
N ILE A 314 7.06 -4.20 20.72
CA ILE A 314 6.46 -2.87 20.57
C ILE A 314 7.50 -1.82 20.91
N ASN A 315 7.48 -0.72 20.16
CA ASN A 315 8.24 0.48 20.44
C ASN A 315 7.29 1.69 20.31
N THR A 316 7.15 2.44 21.37
CA THR A 316 6.32 3.67 21.40
C THR A 316 7.14 4.93 21.23
N PHE A 317 8.44 4.81 21.01
CA PHE A 317 9.38 5.95 20.86
C PHE A 317 9.32 6.93 22.04
N GLY A 318 9.05 6.41 23.24
CA GLY A 318 8.92 7.21 24.45
C GLY A 318 7.60 8.00 24.57
N THR A 319 6.64 7.77 23.69
CA THR A 319 5.35 8.49 23.69
C THR A 319 4.23 7.76 24.44
N HIS A 320 4.51 6.64 25.07
CA HIS A 320 3.55 5.83 25.80
C HIS A 320 2.91 6.62 26.96
N LYS A 321 1.62 6.37 27.21
CA LYS A 321 0.85 6.93 28.34
C LYS A 321 0.70 5.92 29.49
N ILE A 322 0.98 4.65 29.22
CA ILE A 322 1.08 3.54 30.19
C ILE A 322 2.36 2.76 29.89
N ALA A 323 2.87 1.97 30.84
CA ALA A 323 4.11 1.21 30.63
C ALA A 323 4.07 0.33 29.36
N GLU A 324 5.12 0.35 28.53
CA GLU A 324 5.19 -0.44 27.28
C GLU A 324 4.97 -1.95 27.54
N GLY A 325 5.49 -2.51 28.65
CA GLY A 325 5.23 -3.89 29.02
C GLY A 325 3.74 -4.18 29.21
N LYS A 326 2.95 -3.22 29.69
CA LYS A 326 1.49 -3.35 29.78
C LYS A 326 0.85 -3.32 28.39
N ILE A 327 1.32 -2.46 27.49
CA ILE A 327 0.82 -2.42 26.10
C ILE A 327 1.06 -3.78 25.41
N ILE A 328 2.24 -4.40 25.57
CA ILE A 328 2.53 -5.73 25.01
C ILE A 328 1.56 -6.80 25.57
N GLN A 329 1.24 -6.75 26.86
CA GLN A 329 0.25 -7.67 27.45
C GLN A 329 -1.14 -7.46 26.84
N LEU A 330 -1.60 -6.22 26.72
CA LEU A 330 -2.88 -5.87 26.10
C LEU A 330 -2.98 -6.38 24.67
N VAL A 331 -1.91 -6.25 23.89
CA VAL A 331 -1.88 -6.77 22.51
C VAL A 331 -2.10 -8.28 22.49
N ARG A 332 -1.46 -9.03 23.40
CA ARG A 332 -1.63 -10.49 23.48
C ARG A 332 -3.01 -10.92 23.98
N GLU A 333 -3.68 -10.08 24.76
CA GLU A 333 -5.04 -10.34 25.28
C GLU A 333 -6.13 -10.01 24.27
N VAL A 334 -5.95 -8.94 23.47
CA VAL A 334 -7.01 -8.38 22.58
C VAL A 334 -6.89 -8.90 21.15
N PHE A 335 -5.68 -9.24 20.68
CA PHE A 335 -5.43 -9.62 19.29
C PHE A 335 -4.85 -11.03 19.17
N ASP A 336 -5.50 -11.86 18.37
CA ASP A 336 -4.93 -13.16 17.98
C ASP A 336 -4.16 -13.00 16.67
N LEU A 337 -2.85 -13.08 16.74
CA LEU A 337 -1.94 -12.86 15.60
C LEU A 337 -1.50 -14.17 14.92
N ARG A 338 -2.21 -15.28 15.14
CA ARG A 338 -2.03 -16.51 14.35
C ARG A 338 -2.54 -16.29 12.92
N PRO A 339 -1.93 -16.88 11.88
CA PRO A 339 -2.31 -16.64 10.47
C PRO A 339 -3.82 -16.81 10.18
N TYR A 340 -4.41 -17.90 10.65
CA TYR A 340 -5.85 -18.14 10.50
C TYR A 340 -6.70 -17.08 11.19
N ALA A 341 -6.33 -16.73 12.43
CA ALA A 341 -7.05 -15.74 13.22
C ALA A 341 -6.97 -14.34 12.58
N ILE A 342 -5.82 -13.95 12.03
CA ILE A 342 -5.66 -12.70 11.26
C ILE A 342 -6.62 -12.67 10.08
N THR A 343 -6.66 -13.74 9.28
CA THR A 343 -7.54 -13.84 8.12
C THR A 343 -9.01 -13.65 8.50
N LYS A 344 -9.44 -14.20 9.64
CA LYS A 344 -10.80 -14.03 10.18
C LYS A 344 -11.04 -12.64 10.76
N MET A 345 -10.10 -12.16 11.60
CA MET A 345 -10.22 -10.86 12.27
C MET A 345 -10.32 -9.70 11.28
N LEU A 346 -9.57 -9.77 10.18
CA LEU A 346 -9.53 -8.74 9.15
C LEU A 346 -10.40 -9.07 7.93
N ASP A 347 -11.12 -10.19 7.94
CA ASP A 347 -12.02 -10.62 6.86
C ASP A 347 -11.36 -10.58 5.47
N LEU A 348 -10.20 -11.24 5.34
CA LEU A 348 -9.31 -11.10 4.18
C LEU A 348 -9.68 -12.00 2.98
N LEU A 349 -10.67 -12.90 3.09
CA LEU A 349 -11.03 -13.83 2.01
C LEU A 349 -12.03 -13.22 1.01
N HIS A 350 -11.79 -11.96 0.60
CA HIS A 350 -12.60 -11.21 -0.34
C HIS A 350 -11.75 -10.51 -1.41
N PRO A 351 -12.31 -10.23 -2.60
CA PRO A 351 -11.57 -9.58 -3.70
C PRO A 351 -11.44 -8.07 -3.47
N MET A 352 -10.56 -7.67 -2.55
CA MET A 352 -10.32 -6.30 -2.13
C MET A 352 -8.91 -5.78 -2.44
N TYR A 353 -8.09 -6.57 -3.14
CA TYR A 353 -6.64 -6.35 -3.19
C TYR A 353 -6.19 -5.40 -4.29
N ARG A 354 -6.83 -5.41 -5.47
CA ARG A 354 -6.44 -4.51 -6.57
C ARG A 354 -6.44 -3.04 -6.13
N GLU A 355 -7.41 -2.62 -5.35
CA GLU A 355 -7.50 -1.23 -4.88
C GLU A 355 -6.46 -0.84 -3.83
N THR A 356 -5.77 -1.82 -3.22
CA THR A 356 -4.66 -1.57 -2.30
C THR A 356 -3.34 -1.28 -3.03
N ALA A 357 -3.23 -1.71 -4.29
CA ALA A 357 -1.99 -1.75 -5.05
C ALA A 357 -1.49 -0.38 -5.55
N ALA A 358 -2.21 0.70 -5.29
CA ALA A 358 -1.79 2.07 -5.57
C ALA A 358 -2.14 2.98 -4.38
N TYR A 359 -1.34 4.04 -4.20
CA TYR A 359 -1.55 5.07 -3.17
C TYR A 359 -1.42 4.59 -1.72
N GLY A 360 -0.64 3.53 -1.49
CA GLY A 360 -0.38 2.93 -0.19
C GLY A 360 -1.47 1.96 0.29
N HIS A 361 -1.04 0.93 1.00
CA HIS A 361 -1.92 -0.06 1.62
C HIS A 361 -2.52 0.43 2.94
N PHE A 362 -1.93 1.46 3.54
CA PHE A 362 -2.29 2.00 4.85
C PHE A 362 -2.74 3.46 4.76
N GLY A 363 -3.49 3.91 5.79
CA GLY A 363 -4.07 5.25 5.81
C GLY A 363 -5.28 5.42 4.89
N ARG A 364 -5.94 4.32 4.56
CA ARG A 364 -7.15 4.28 3.73
C ARG A 364 -8.41 4.27 4.61
N THR A 365 -9.55 4.53 3.99
CA THR A 365 -10.85 4.48 4.67
C THR A 365 -11.57 3.18 4.32
N PRO A 366 -12.01 2.38 5.32
CA PRO A 366 -12.85 1.22 5.06
C PRO A 366 -14.12 1.59 4.29
N GLN A 367 -14.44 0.81 3.24
CA GLN A 367 -15.61 1.03 2.39
C GLN A 367 -16.35 -0.28 2.18
N GLN A 368 -17.67 -0.22 1.97
CA GLN A 368 -18.45 -1.37 1.55
C GLN A 368 -18.29 -1.59 0.06
N LYS A 369 -18.03 -2.83 -0.34
CA LYS A 369 -17.88 -3.26 -1.73
C LYS A 369 -18.75 -4.47 -1.98
N THR A 370 -19.38 -4.54 -3.15
CA THR A 370 -20.15 -5.69 -3.60
C THR A 370 -19.54 -6.24 -4.88
N VAL A 371 -19.28 -7.53 -4.89
CA VAL A 371 -18.78 -8.28 -6.06
C VAL A 371 -19.68 -9.50 -6.25
N GLY A 372 -20.49 -9.53 -7.30
CA GLY A 372 -21.57 -10.52 -7.43
C GLY A 372 -22.58 -10.39 -6.28
N ASP A 373 -22.81 -11.48 -5.57
CA ASP A 373 -23.69 -11.53 -4.39
C ASP A 373 -22.95 -11.31 -3.06
N ASP A 374 -21.64 -11.12 -3.10
CA ASP A 374 -20.79 -10.98 -1.90
C ASP A 374 -20.58 -9.49 -1.56
N THR A 375 -20.97 -9.10 -0.34
CA THR A 375 -20.80 -7.73 0.18
C THR A 375 -19.88 -7.76 1.40
N PHE A 376 -18.80 -7.01 1.34
CA PHE A 376 -17.75 -6.99 2.35
C PHE A 376 -17.17 -5.60 2.55
N SER A 377 -16.35 -5.42 3.59
CA SER A 377 -15.64 -4.18 3.88
C SER A 377 -14.20 -4.27 3.37
N THR A 378 -13.75 -3.27 2.61
CA THR A 378 -12.34 -3.13 2.22
C THR A 378 -11.53 -2.44 3.31
N PHE A 379 -10.20 -2.51 3.26
CA PHE A 379 -9.28 -1.87 4.20
C PHE A 379 -9.64 -2.12 5.68
N THR A 380 -10.05 -3.32 6.03
CA THR A 380 -10.51 -3.69 7.36
C THR A 380 -9.47 -3.47 8.46
N TRP A 381 -8.18 -3.51 8.12
CA TRP A 381 -7.06 -3.20 9.01
C TRP A 381 -6.96 -1.72 9.40
N GLU A 382 -7.78 -0.86 8.82
CA GLU A 382 -7.88 0.55 9.18
C GLU A 382 -9.01 0.83 10.19
N LYS A 383 -9.79 -0.18 10.60
CA LYS A 383 -10.81 -0.03 11.65
C LYS A 383 -10.18 0.23 13.01
N THR A 384 -10.89 0.99 13.85
CA THR A 384 -10.49 1.32 15.23
C THR A 384 -11.46 0.73 16.24
N ASP A 385 -12.05 -0.40 15.92
CA ASP A 385 -13.11 -1.08 16.69
C ASP A 385 -12.60 -1.81 17.95
N LYS A 386 -11.26 -1.87 18.16
CA LYS A 386 -10.63 -2.38 19.38
C LYS A 386 -10.28 -1.33 20.42
N VAL A 387 -10.59 -0.07 20.16
CA VAL A 387 -10.29 1.04 21.08
C VAL A 387 -10.98 0.85 22.45
N ALA A 388 -12.26 0.49 22.46
CA ALA A 388 -12.98 0.27 23.72
C ALA A 388 -12.40 -0.89 24.52
N ASP A 389 -12.09 -2.02 23.85
CA ASP A 389 -11.48 -3.21 24.47
C ASP A 389 -10.13 -2.87 25.10
N LEU A 390 -9.27 -2.15 24.35
CA LEU A 390 -7.95 -1.72 24.82
C LEU A 390 -8.02 -0.77 26.02
N ARG A 391 -8.92 0.20 25.98
CA ARG A 391 -9.10 1.14 27.10
C ARG A 391 -9.61 0.44 28.35
N ALA A 392 -10.63 -0.40 28.22
CA ALA A 392 -11.16 -1.19 29.35
C ALA A 392 -10.09 -2.09 29.99
N ALA A 393 -9.33 -2.81 29.16
CA ALA A 393 -8.23 -3.68 29.65
C ALA A 393 -7.03 -2.87 30.21
N ALA A 394 -6.87 -1.61 29.80
CA ALA A 394 -5.87 -0.69 30.37
C ALA A 394 -6.33 -0.08 31.70
N GLY A 395 -7.63 -0.14 32.03
CA GLY A 395 -8.22 0.51 33.20
C GLY A 395 -8.49 2.00 33.00
N LEU A 396 -8.82 2.42 31.74
CA LEU A 396 -9.03 3.80 31.32
C LEU A 396 -10.48 4.06 30.92
#